data_19fe0a2e590355097e9a86f1654728e6
#
_entry.id   19fe0a2e590355097e9a86f1654728e6
#
_cell.length_a   1.000
_cell.length_b   1.000
_cell.length_c   1.000
_cell.angle_alpha   90.00
_cell.angle_beta   90.00
_cell.angle_gamma   90.00
#
_symmetry.space_group_name_H-M   'P 1'
#
loop_
_entity.id
_entity.type
_entity.pdbx_description
1 polymer ?
#
loop_
_entity_poly.entity_id
_entity_poly.type
_entity_poly.pdbx_seq_one_letter_code
_entity_poly.pdbx_strand_id
1 'polypeptide(L)'
;MKKVLEKIITGIITCSGFLTSVVILLIVLFLFSEGFGLFSQKTIEDGYTLVVNKSNPVDELNAKQIKEIFDEDITNWKDVGGMDEKIMLFRFDDMQKFFTEEELGKNYANADKCIEKLVEKTKGIIAFVPNNFIKKDFTGKKLEDHHIAGSEVFFGNEWFPTATPAPQFGFVPLILGTVWVTVFAILFALPFGLAVSIYMSEVASEKMRKILKPVIELLNGIPSVVYGFFGLIVIVPLLQDVFGLPVGESGLAGAIVLAIMALPTIITVSQDAMLNCPRSQREASLALGASRWQTIYKVVMPYSISGITSAIVLGIGRAFGETMAVLMVTGNAAVIPLSITDPLRTIPATIAAELGEAPAGGPHYQSLFLLGVVLFFITLIINSSVEYISAKNKK
;
A
#
# COMPACT_ATOMS: atom_id res chain seq x y z
N MET A 1 35.62 -36.72 -19.44
CA MET A 1 34.90 -35.55 -19.96
C MET A 1 33.53 -35.34 -19.31
N LYS A 2 32.59 -36.33 -19.32
CA LYS A 2 31.25 -36.15 -18.72
C LYS A 2 31.26 -35.73 -17.23
N LYS A 3 32.07 -36.39 -16.37
CA LYS A 3 32.18 -36.03 -14.94
C LYS A 3 32.75 -34.65 -14.66
N VAL A 4 33.62 -34.11 -15.52
CA VAL A 4 34.17 -32.76 -15.38
C VAL A 4 33.09 -31.73 -15.79
N LEU A 5 32.38 -32.00 -16.88
CA LEU A 5 31.27 -31.13 -17.33
C LEU A 5 30.14 -31.09 -16.27
N GLU A 6 29.81 -32.24 -15.69
CA GLU A 6 28.80 -32.31 -14.60
C GLU A 6 29.21 -31.52 -13.37
N LYS A 7 30.48 -31.59 -12.94
CA LYS A 7 30.99 -30.76 -11.84
C LYS A 7 30.96 -29.26 -12.15
N ILE A 8 31.28 -28.85 -13.38
CA ILE A 8 31.24 -27.49 -13.82
C ILE A 8 29.80 -26.99 -13.81
N ILE A 9 28.84 -27.73 -14.38
CA ILE A 9 27.42 -27.39 -14.40
C ILE A 9 26.87 -27.28 -12.97
N THR A 10 27.15 -28.25 -12.11
CA THR A 10 26.74 -28.21 -10.70
C THR A 10 27.33 -27.00 -9.98
N GLY A 11 28.61 -26.66 -10.22
CA GLY A 11 29.26 -25.50 -9.68
C GLY A 11 28.58 -24.18 -10.11
N ILE A 12 28.23 -24.05 -11.40
CA ILE A 12 27.52 -22.90 -11.93
C ILE A 12 26.12 -22.76 -11.28
N ILE A 13 25.36 -23.85 -11.19
CA ILE A 13 24.04 -23.86 -10.58
C ILE A 13 24.11 -23.47 -9.09
N THR A 14 25.06 -24.03 -8.35
CA THR A 14 25.25 -23.71 -6.92
C THR A 14 25.66 -22.25 -6.73
N CYS A 15 26.61 -21.75 -7.53
CA CYS A 15 27.04 -20.35 -7.50
C CYS A 15 25.89 -19.39 -7.85
N SER A 16 25.10 -19.72 -8.87
CA SER A 16 23.91 -18.96 -9.28
C SER A 16 22.87 -18.88 -8.15
N GLY A 17 22.58 -20.02 -7.50
CA GLY A 17 21.66 -20.06 -6.35
C GLY A 17 22.16 -19.22 -5.17
N PHE A 18 23.44 -19.30 -4.85
CA PHE A 18 24.04 -18.48 -3.80
C PHE A 18 23.99 -16.99 -4.15
N LEU A 19 24.37 -16.61 -5.38
CA LEU A 19 24.32 -15.22 -5.84
C LEU A 19 22.90 -14.64 -5.76
N THR A 20 21.90 -15.41 -6.21
CA THR A 20 20.49 -14.99 -6.12
C THR A 20 20.07 -14.73 -4.66
N SER A 21 20.47 -15.62 -3.75
CA SER A 21 20.16 -15.46 -2.32
C SER A 21 20.82 -14.21 -1.72
N VAL A 22 22.07 -13.94 -2.09
CA VAL A 22 22.79 -12.74 -1.67
C VAL A 22 22.12 -11.46 -2.21
N VAL A 23 21.74 -11.46 -3.49
CA VAL A 23 21.06 -10.29 -4.10
C VAL A 23 19.73 -10.00 -3.40
N ILE A 24 18.93 -11.06 -3.13
CA ILE A 24 17.66 -10.88 -2.39
C ILE A 24 17.91 -10.30 -0.99
N LEU A 25 18.91 -10.82 -0.28
CA LEU A 25 19.29 -10.30 1.03
C LEU A 25 19.69 -8.82 0.97
N LEU A 26 20.50 -8.44 -0.02
CA LEU A 26 20.91 -7.06 -0.21
C LEU A 26 19.74 -6.13 -0.54
N ILE A 27 18.79 -6.58 -1.35
CA ILE A 27 17.56 -5.81 -1.64
C ILE A 27 16.77 -5.58 -0.34
N VAL A 28 16.58 -6.62 0.47
CA VAL A 28 15.88 -6.49 1.75
C VAL A 28 16.63 -5.54 2.68
N LEU A 29 17.93 -5.69 2.84
CA LEU A 29 18.74 -4.78 3.68
C LEU A 29 18.68 -3.33 3.20
N PHE A 30 18.74 -3.10 1.90
CA PHE A 30 18.60 -1.76 1.32
C PHE A 30 17.22 -1.16 1.61
N LEU A 31 16.16 -1.93 1.40
CA LEU A 31 14.78 -1.52 1.67
C LEU A 31 14.60 -1.10 3.14
N PHE A 32 15.17 -1.86 4.06
CA PHE A 32 15.15 -1.55 5.50
C PHE A 32 15.98 -0.30 5.82
N SER A 33 17.20 -0.19 5.28
CA SER A 33 18.08 0.93 5.52
C SER A 33 17.45 2.26 5.09
N GLU A 34 16.88 2.32 3.89
CA GLU A 34 16.19 3.50 3.39
C GLU A 34 14.90 3.78 4.15
N GLY A 35 14.07 2.75 4.37
CA GLY A 35 12.79 2.93 5.03
C GLY A 35 12.91 3.43 6.49
N PHE A 36 13.82 2.89 7.27
CA PHE A 36 14.05 3.35 8.64
C PHE A 36 14.72 4.71 8.73
N GLY A 37 15.32 5.20 7.66
CA GLY A 37 15.83 6.57 7.54
C GLY A 37 14.76 7.63 7.83
N LEU A 38 13.47 7.33 7.56
CA LEU A 38 12.34 8.23 7.82
C LEU A 38 12.30 8.74 9.27
N PHE A 39 12.61 7.88 10.25
CA PHE A 39 12.58 8.24 11.66
C PHE A 39 13.73 9.16 12.09
N SER A 40 14.69 9.39 11.20
CA SER A 40 15.74 10.39 11.39
C SER A 40 15.38 11.75 10.80
N GLN A 41 14.29 11.83 10.03
CA GLN A 41 13.79 13.06 9.43
C GLN A 41 12.97 13.86 10.42
N LYS A 42 12.88 15.16 10.17
CA LYS A 42 12.10 16.09 10.98
C LYS A 42 10.70 16.23 10.44
N THR A 43 9.79 16.68 11.32
CA THR A 43 8.38 16.86 11.00
C THR A 43 8.13 18.05 10.07
N ILE A 44 8.92 19.13 10.23
CA ILE A 44 8.80 20.36 9.44
C ILE A 44 9.70 20.22 8.20
N GLU A 45 9.24 20.76 7.09
CA GLU A 45 10.00 20.79 5.83
C GLU A 45 11.42 21.37 6.01
N ASP A 46 12.42 20.70 5.45
CA ASP A 46 13.81 21.11 5.55
C ASP A 46 14.04 22.53 5.02
N GLY A 47 14.80 23.32 5.77
CA GLY A 47 15.05 24.71 5.43
C GLY A 47 14.02 25.71 5.97
N TYR A 48 12.94 25.24 6.57
CA TYR A 48 11.88 26.06 7.16
C TYR A 48 11.78 25.87 8.68
N THR A 49 11.07 26.76 9.34
CA THR A 49 10.77 26.69 10.77
C THR A 49 9.41 27.30 11.07
N LEU A 50 8.78 26.83 12.13
CA LEU A 50 7.59 27.44 12.70
C LEU A 50 8.00 28.37 13.84
N VAL A 51 7.49 29.61 13.79
CA VAL A 51 7.72 30.61 14.81
C VAL A 51 6.40 31.16 15.33
N VAL A 52 6.36 31.43 16.62
CA VAL A 52 5.19 31.98 17.31
C VAL A 52 5.61 33.18 18.15
N ASN A 53 4.62 33.93 18.65
CA ASN A 53 4.87 35.01 19.57
C ASN A 53 5.51 34.48 20.87
N LYS A 54 6.43 35.24 21.44
CA LYS A 54 7.17 34.84 22.67
C LYS A 54 6.24 34.59 23.86
N SER A 55 5.05 35.22 23.91
CA SER A 55 4.05 35.02 24.95
C SER A 55 3.25 33.71 24.82
N ASN A 56 3.38 33.01 23.69
CA ASN A 56 2.68 31.74 23.49
C ASN A 56 3.33 30.62 24.33
N PRO A 57 2.57 29.92 25.21
CA PRO A 57 3.10 28.87 26.05
C PRO A 57 3.42 27.56 25.31
N VAL A 58 2.94 27.38 24.08
CA VAL A 58 3.16 26.16 23.29
C VAL A 58 4.62 26.09 22.83
N ASP A 59 5.32 25.01 23.19
CA ASP A 59 6.70 24.77 22.79
C ASP A 59 6.82 23.89 21.56
N GLU A 60 5.86 22.97 21.39
CA GLU A 60 5.89 21.92 20.38
C GLU A 60 4.49 21.66 19.81
N LEU A 61 4.43 21.22 18.58
CA LEU A 61 3.22 20.76 17.88
C LEU A 61 3.56 19.48 17.11
N ASN A 62 2.69 18.48 17.15
CA ASN A 62 2.84 17.30 16.30
C ASN A 62 2.39 17.60 14.85
N ALA A 63 2.78 16.72 13.91
CA ALA A 63 2.50 16.91 12.49
C ALA A 63 1.00 17.09 12.19
N LYS A 64 0.14 16.37 12.90
CA LYS A 64 -1.32 16.46 12.75
C LYS A 64 -1.85 17.83 13.22
N GLN A 65 -1.43 18.31 14.38
CA GLN A 65 -1.82 19.62 14.89
C GLN A 65 -1.36 20.75 13.97
N ILE A 66 -0.12 20.66 13.44
CA ILE A 66 0.38 21.64 12.48
C ILE A 66 -0.53 21.67 11.25
N LYS A 67 -0.87 20.50 10.68
CA LYS A 67 -1.77 20.41 9.54
C LYS A 67 -3.15 21.01 9.85
N GLU A 68 -3.81 20.58 10.93
CA GLU A 68 -5.14 21.05 11.33
C GLU A 68 -5.17 22.57 11.59
N ILE A 69 -4.06 23.15 12.07
CA ILE A 69 -3.91 24.60 12.21
C ILE A 69 -3.83 25.27 10.83
N PHE A 70 -2.98 24.75 9.92
CA PHE A 70 -2.78 25.36 8.61
C PHE A 70 -3.92 25.10 7.62
N ASP A 71 -4.77 24.11 7.88
CA ASP A 71 -6.03 23.84 7.18
C ASP A 71 -7.23 24.61 7.78
N GLU A 72 -6.99 25.41 8.86
CA GLU A 72 -8.00 26.18 9.58
C GLU A 72 -9.06 25.34 10.33
N ASP A 73 -8.80 24.04 10.55
CA ASP A 73 -9.65 23.19 11.37
C ASP A 73 -9.50 23.55 12.86
N ILE A 74 -8.28 23.88 13.29
CA ILE A 74 -7.98 24.44 14.61
C ILE A 74 -7.74 25.94 14.46
N THR A 75 -8.63 26.74 15.02
CA THR A 75 -8.60 28.21 14.89
C THR A 75 -8.25 28.94 16.18
N ASN A 76 -8.11 28.24 17.30
CA ASN A 76 -7.77 28.82 18.61
C ASN A 76 -6.62 28.05 19.26
N TRP A 77 -5.66 28.76 19.81
CA TRP A 77 -4.52 28.17 20.50
C TRP A 77 -4.90 27.33 21.72
N LYS A 78 -6.04 27.59 22.35
CA LYS A 78 -6.56 26.82 23.46
C LYS A 78 -6.76 25.34 23.12
N ASP A 79 -7.10 25.04 21.87
CA ASP A 79 -7.36 23.66 21.42
C ASP A 79 -6.08 22.81 21.35
N VAL A 80 -4.91 23.46 21.34
CA VAL A 80 -3.59 22.83 21.36
C VAL A 80 -2.79 23.14 22.64
N GLY A 81 -3.48 23.52 23.72
CA GLY A 81 -2.85 23.77 25.03
C GLY A 81 -2.23 25.15 25.21
N GLY A 82 -2.51 26.07 24.29
CA GLY A 82 -2.08 27.45 24.33
C GLY A 82 -3.03 28.39 25.06
N MET A 83 -2.86 29.70 24.84
CA MET A 83 -3.73 30.74 25.37
C MET A 83 -5.06 30.81 24.62
N ASP A 84 -6.09 31.43 25.21
CA ASP A 84 -7.39 31.67 24.54
C ASP A 84 -7.27 32.83 23.55
N GLU A 85 -6.60 32.60 22.45
CA GLU A 85 -6.36 33.60 21.38
C GLU A 85 -6.57 32.91 20.02
N LYS A 86 -7.19 33.66 19.09
CA LYS A 86 -7.41 33.21 17.74
C LYS A 86 -6.07 33.05 17.02
N ILE A 87 -5.90 31.91 16.32
CA ILE A 87 -4.70 31.63 15.51
C ILE A 87 -4.71 32.52 14.27
N MET A 88 -3.59 33.17 14.01
CA MET A 88 -3.34 33.93 12.79
C MET A 88 -2.25 33.23 12.02
N LEU A 89 -2.58 32.73 10.83
CA LEU A 89 -1.66 32.01 9.96
C LEU A 89 -0.81 32.98 9.14
N PHE A 90 0.49 32.74 9.09
CA PHE A 90 1.40 33.41 8.18
C PHE A 90 2.25 32.37 7.46
N ARG A 91 2.15 32.34 6.13
CA ARG A 91 3.03 31.59 5.25
C ARG A 91 3.95 32.56 4.51
N PHE A 92 5.22 32.20 4.35
CA PHE A 92 6.18 33.05 3.64
C PHE A 92 5.68 33.44 2.24
N ASP A 93 5.03 32.51 1.54
CA ASP A 93 4.48 32.75 0.20
C ASP A 93 3.34 33.80 0.19
N ASP A 94 2.70 34.02 1.33
CA ASP A 94 1.62 35.00 1.50
C ASP A 94 2.10 36.39 1.93
N MET A 95 3.42 36.62 1.90
CA MET A 95 4.02 37.87 2.39
C MET A 95 3.39 39.15 1.84
N GLN A 96 3.02 39.14 0.55
CA GLN A 96 2.39 40.28 -0.11
C GLN A 96 0.99 40.59 0.39
N LYS A 97 0.35 39.67 1.12
CA LYS A 97 -0.96 39.92 1.79
C LYS A 97 -0.79 40.74 3.08
N PHE A 98 0.40 40.71 3.68
CA PHE A 98 0.70 41.35 4.97
C PHE A 98 1.57 42.60 4.86
N PHE A 99 2.40 42.69 3.81
CA PHE A 99 3.38 43.76 3.65
C PHE A 99 3.36 44.30 2.23
N THR A 100 3.63 45.60 2.11
CA THR A 100 3.78 46.29 0.82
C THR A 100 5.17 46.03 0.24
N GLU A 101 5.33 46.17 -1.08
CA GLU A 101 6.64 46.02 -1.74
C GLU A 101 7.68 47.01 -1.21
N GLU A 102 7.27 48.21 -0.80
CA GLU A 102 8.14 49.22 -0.22
C GLU A 102 8.69 48.77 1.15
N GLU A 103 7.85 48.16 1.99
CA GLU A 103 8.27 47.60 3.28
C GLU A 103 9.23 46.41 3.16
N LEU A 104 8.98 45.53 2.21
CA LEU A 104 9.80 44.37 1.96
C LEU A 104 11.16 44.72 1.33
N GLY A 105 11.22 45.84 0.60
CA GLY A 105 12.41 46.28 -0.11
C GLY A 105 12.75 45.41 -1.34
N LYS A 106 13.78 45.84 -2.10
CA LYS A 106 14.21 45.08 -3.29
C LYS A 106 14.65 43.68 -2.87
N ASN A 107 14.14 42.66 -3.55
CA ASN A 107 14.48 41.25 -3.30
C ASN A 107 14.27 40.79 -1.84
N TYR A 108 13.21 41.29 -1.18
CA TYR A 108 12.87 40.94 0.20
C TYR A 108 13.98 41.25 1.23
N ALA A 109 14.79 42.28 0.97
CA ALA A 109 15.94 42.63 1.81
C ALA A 109 15.58 42.96 3.27
N ASN A 110 14.32 43.38 3.54
CA ASN A 110 13.82 43.72 4.88
C ASN A 110 12.83 42.68 5.43
N ALA A 111 12.65 41.52 4.76
CA ALA A 111 11.66 40.51 5.12
C ALA A 111 11.86 40.01 6.56
N ASP A 112 13.11 39.81 6.98
CA ASP A 112 13.47 39.40 8.34
C ASP A 112 12.89 40.35 9.40
N LYS A 113 13.05 41.66 9.21
CA LYS A 113 12.54 42.68 10.14
C LYS A 113 11.00 42.77 10.10
N CYS A 114 10.41 42.61 8.92
CA CYS A 114 8.97 42.62 8.75
C CYS A 114 8.30 41.44 9.48
N ILE A 115 8.86 40.24 9.30
CA ILE A 115 8.39 39.01 9.97
C ILE A 115 8.53 39.16 11.49
N GLU A 116 9.70 39.63 11.97
CA GLU A 116 9.94 39.83 13.39
C GLU A 116 8.93 40.77 14.03
N LYS A 117 8.67 41.95 13.43
CA LYS A 117 7.66 42.91 13.89
C LYS A 117 6.26 42.32 13.90
N LEU A 118 5.90 41.54 12.88
CA LEU A 118 4.58 40.90 12.79
C LEU A 118 4.40 39.88 13.92
N VAL A 119 5.42 39.03 14.15
CA VAL A 119 5.42 38.00 15.20
C VAL A 119 5.37 38.64 16.59
N GLU A 120 6.11 39.74 16.81
CA GLU A 120 6.11 40.50 18.09
C GLU A 120 4.75 41.14 18.37
N LYS A 121 4.14 41.77 17.36
CA LYS A 121 2.87 42.52 17.50
C LYS A 121 1.65 41.59 17.67
N THR A 122 1.68 40.40 17.11
CA THR A 122 0.51 39.52 17.01
C THR A 122 0.66 38.30 17.95
N LYS A 123 -0.08 38.30 19.07
CA LYS A 123 0.03 37.25 20.10
C LYS A 123 -0.35 35.85 19.58
N GLY A 124 -1.40 35.78 18.75
CA GLY A 124 -1.90 34.49 18.22
C GLY A 124 -1.25 33.99 16.93
N ILE A 125 -0.14 34.60 16.50
CA ILE A 125 0.49 34.25 15.21
C ILE A 125 1.21 32.89 15.28
N ILE A 126 1.08 32.11 14.18
CA ILE A 126 2.00 31.03 13.81
C ILE A 126 2.51 31.35 12.41
N ALA A 127 3.81 31.39 12.26
CA ALA A 127 4.45 31.72 10.98
C ALA A 127 5.35 30.60 10.50
N PHE A 128 5.10 30.14 9.28
CA PHE A 128 5.95 29.19 8.55
C PHE A 128 6.87 29.96 7.63
N VAL A 129 8.17 29.96 7.95
CA VAL A 129 9.15 30.83 7.31
C VAL A 129 10.48 30.10 7.05
N PRO A 130 11.21 30.45 5.96
CA PRO A 130 12.55 29.90 5.71
C PRO A 130 13.54 30.32 6.80
N ASN A 131 14.41 29.39 7.19
CA ASN A 131 15.39 29.56 8.27
C ASN A 131 16.34 30.75 8.05
N ASN A 132 16.64 31.10 6.81
CA ASN A 132 17.55 32.22 6.45
C ASN A 132 16.98 33.61 6.80
N PHE A 133 15.64 33.74 7.02
CA PHE A 133 15.03 34.99 7.46
C PHE A 133 14.93 35.09 9.00
N ILE A 134 15.28 34.04 9.73
CA ILE A 134 15.26 34.02 11.18
C ILE A 134 16.67 34.19 11.75
N LYS A 135 16.99 35.42 12.18
CA LYS A 135 18.28 35.76 12.78
C LYS A 135 18.45 35.15 14.18
N LYS A 136 19.70 35.15 14.69
CA LYS A 136 20.00 34.67 16.06
C LYS A 136 19.32 35.48 17.16
N ASP A 137 19.09 36.78 16.90
CA ASP A 137 18.47 37.71 17.85
C ASP A 137 16.96 37.86 17.63
N PHE A 138 16.32 36.91 16.95
CA PHE A 138 14.90 36.91 16.67
C PHE A 138 14.07 36.92 17.96
N THR A 139 13.17 37.87 18.11
CA THR A 139 12.38 38.14 19.33
C THR A 139 11.24 37.14 19.56
N GLY A 140 10.77 36.45 18.51
CA GLY A 140 9.77 35.40 18.60
C GLY A 140 10.34 34.08 19.15
N LYS A 141 9.45 33.12 19.39
CA LYS A 141 9.78 31.79 19.86
C LYS A 141 9.74 30.82 18.68
N LYS A 142 10.78 30.03 18.47
CA LYS A 142 10.79 28.90 17.53
C LYS A 142 10.13 27.73 18.21
N LEU A 143 9.21 27.05 17.53
CA LEU A 143 8.68 25.78 17.98
C LEU A 143 9.74 24.70 17.81
N GLU A 144 9.77 23.77 18.75
CA GLU A 144 10.64 22.60 18.66
C GLU A 144 10.19 21.71 17.51
N ASP A 145 11.16 21.29 16.69
CA ASP A 145 10.94 20.43 15.55
C ASP A 145 11.39 19.01 15.90
N HIS A 146 10.43 18.10 15.97
CA HIS A 146 10.66 16.72 16.38
C HIS A 146 10.90 15.82 15.19
N HIS A 147 11.56 14.70 15.47
CA HIS A 147 11.65 13.61 14.49
C HIS A 147 10.29 12.95 14.28
N ILE A 148 10.05 12.49 13.06
CA ILE A 148 8.82 11.78 12.69
C ILE A 148 8.64 10.56 13.60
N ALA A 149 7.54 10.53 14.35
CA ALA A 149 7.28 9.47 15.31
C ALA A 149 6.72 8.21 14.64
N GLY A 150 7.21 7.04 15.07
CA GLY A 150 6.69 5.77 14.56
C GLY A 150 5.18 5.59 14.77
N SER A 151 4.62 6.12 15.85
CA SER A 151 3.18 6.08 16.11
C SER A 151 2.37 6.87 15.07
N GLU A 152 2.87 8.01 14.62
CA GLU A 152 2.23 8.82 13.57
C GLU A 152 2.23 8.11 12.22
N VAL A 153 3.31 7.37 11.93
CA VAL A 153 3.44 6.62 10.67
C VAL A 153 2.58 5.36 10.67
N PHE A 154 2.73 4.49 11.67
CA PHE A 154 2.05 3.20 11.67
C PHE A 154 0.56 3.27 12.03
N PHE A 155 0.15 4.26 12.81
CA PHE A 155 -1.24 4.44 13.25
C PHE A 155 -1.90 5.71 12.72
N GLY A 156 -1.18 6.50 11.92
CA GLY A 156 -1.73 7.69 11.27
C GLY A 156 -2.79 7.33 10.23
N ASN A 157 -3.83 8.15 10.16
CA ASN A 157 -5.00 7.94 9.31
C ASN A 157 -4.97 8.76 8.02
N GLU A 158 -3.91 9.52 7.80
CA GLU A 158 -3.78 10.43 6.68
C GLU A 158 -2.46 10.21 5.94
N TRP A 159 -2.53 10.15 4.62
CA TRP A 159 -1.39 10.08 3.72
C TRP A 159 -1.36 11.30 2.81
N PHE A 160 -0.59 12.31 3.20
CA PHE A 160 -0.33 13.54 2.45
C PHE A 160 1.16 13.89 2.52
N PRO A 161 2.03 13.15 1.82
CA PRO A 161 3.49 13.28 1.94
C PRO A 161 4.05 14.60 1.40
N THR A 162 3.23 15.35 0.64
CA THR A 162 3.58 16.66 0.06
C THR A 162 2.91 17.83 0.77
N ALA A 163 2.21 17.58 1.88
CA ALA A 163 1.57 18.64 2.66
C ALA A 163 2.61 19.55 3.31
N THR A 164 2.39 20.85 3.25
CA THR A 164 3.20 21.87 3.89
C THR A 164 2.38 22.60 4.96
N PRO A 165 2.95 22.90 6.12
CA PRO A 165 4.36 22.80 6.53
C PRO A 165 4.81 21.42 7.07
N ALA A 166 3.87 20.51 7.33
CA ALA A 166 4.16 19.20 7.92
C ALA A 166 3.53 18.07 7.09
N PRO A 167 4.32 17.27 6.38
CA PRO A 167 3.82 16.13 5.64
C PRO A 167 3.24 15.06 6.58
N GLN A 168 2.22 14.32 6.09
CA GLN A 168 1.55 13.25 6.80
C GLN A 168 1.87 11.90 6.17
N PHE A 169 2.40 10.99 6.96
CA PHE A 169 2.85 9.67 6.52
C PHE A 169 2.06 8.53 7.17
N GLY A 170 0.75 8.70 7.38
CA GLY A 170 -0.09 7.67 8.00
C GLY A 170 -0.33 6.46 7.09
N PHE A 171 0.02 5.26 7.55
CA PHE A 171 -0.06 4.02 6.76
C PHE A 171 -1.41 3.32 6.82
N VAL A 172 -2.25 3.64 7.80
CA VAL A 172 -3.52 2.94 8.05
C VAL A 172 -4.42 2.87 6.81
N PRO A 173 -4.68 3.97 6.07
CA PRO A 173 -5.52 3.92 4.88
C PRO A 173 -4.98 2.96 3.82
N LEU A 174 -3.66 2.96 3.60
CA LEU A 174 -3.00 2.15 2.57
C LEU A 174 -2.97 0.67 2.94
N ILE A 175 -2.74 0.35 4.21
CA ILE A 175 -2.80 -1.03 4.74
C ILE A 175 -4.22 -1.56 4.61
N LEU A 176 -5.20 -0.81 5.10
CA LEU A 176 -6.61 -1.21 5.02
C LEU A 176 -7.07 -1.35 3.58
N GLY A 177 -6.73 -0.42 2.69
CA GLY A 177 -7.03 -0.51 1.27
C GLY A 177 -6.47 -1.78 0.63
N THR A 178 -5.20 -2.12 0.92
CA THR A 178 -4.56 -3.34 0.40
C THR A 178 -5.24 -4.60 0.91
N VAL A 179 -5.49 -4.70 2.22
CA VAL A 179 -6.16 -5.84 2.84
C VAL A 179 -7.59 -5.98 2.32
N TRP A 180 -8.33 -4.88 2.26
CA TRP A 180 -9.72 -4.83 1.82
C TRP A 180 -9.89 -5.38 0.41
N VAL A 181 -9.16 -4.80 -0.57
CA VAL A 181 -9.24 -5.26 -1.97
C VAL A 181 -8.85 -6.72 -2.11
N THR A 182 -7.78 -7.15 -1.42
CA THR A 182 -7.29 -8.54 -1.51
C THR A 182 -8.28 -9.54 -0.92
N VAL A 183 -8.84 -9.26 0.26
CA VAL A 183 -9.82 -10.16 0.91
C VAL A 183 -11.03 -10.35 0.02
N PHE A 184 -11.60 -9.29 -0.53
CA PHE A 184 -12.75 -9.39 -1.42
C PHE A 184 -12.40 -10.03 -2.76
N ALA A 185 -11.21 -9.78 -3.31
CA ALA A 185 -10.75 -10.46 -4.53
C ALA A 185 -10.70 -11.98 -4.35
N ILE A 186 -10.14 -12.46 -3.25
CA ILE A 186 -10.08 -13.89 -2.95
C ILE A 186 -11.45 -14.46 -2.64
N LEU A 187 -12.29 -13.73 -1.92
CA LEU A 187 -13.66 -14.13 -1.63
C LEU A 187 -14.47 -14.36 -2.93
N PHE A 188 -14.26 -13.52 -3.94
CA PHE A 188 -14.89 -13.70 -5.26
C PHE A 188 -14.20 -14.79 -6.09
N ALA A 189 -12.87 -14.85 -6.11
CA ALA A 189 -12.12 -15.79 -6.94
C ALA A 189 -12.27 -17.24 -6.46
N LEU A 190 -12.34 -17.47 -5.14
CA LEU A 190 -12.27 -18.81 -4.56
C LEU A 190 -13.43 -19.72 -4.98
N PRO A 191 -14.72 -19.34 -4.88
CA PRO A 191 -15.83 -20.20 -5.25
C PRO A 191 -15.80 -20.55 -6.76
N PHE A 192 -15.52 -19.59 -7.62
CA PHE A 192 -15.43 -19.83 -9.06
C PHE A 192 -14.18 -20.64 -9.43
N GLY A 193 -13.03 -20.32 -8.84
CA GLY A 193 -11.78 -21.05 -9.07
C GLY A 193 -11.88 -22.51 -8.66
N LEU A 194 -12.45 -22.81 -7.49
CA LEU A 194 -12.68 -24.19 -7.03
C LEU A 194 -13.72 -24.92 -7.89
N ALA A 195 -14.82 -24.29 -8.25
CA ALA A 195 -15.83 -24.89 -9.11
C ALA A 195 -15.24 -25.30 -10.47
N VAL A 196 -14.45 -24.41 -11.10
CA VAL A 196 -13.79 -24.70 -12.38
C VAL A 196 -12.72 -25.78 -12.22
N SER A 197 -11.92 -25.75 -11.14
CA SER A 197 -10.90 -26.78 -10.91
C SER A 197 -11.51 -28.18 -10.68
N ILE A 198 -12.61 -28.29 -9.92
CA ILE A 198 -13.37 -29.53 -9.76
C ILE A 198 -13.93 -29.99 -11.10
N TYR A 199 -14.54 -29.09 -11.85
CA TYR A 199 -15.05 -29.43 -13.18
C TYR A 199 -13.95 -29.96 -14.09
N MET A 200 -12.82 -29.28 -14.14
CA MET A 200 -11.67 -29.65 -14.97
C MET A 200 -11.00 -30.96 -14.53
N SER A 201 -10.93 -31.26 -13.23
CA SER A 201 -10.28 -32.47 -12.73
C SER A 201 -11.17 -33.71 -12.81
N GLU A 202 -12.48 -33.59 -12.50
CA GLU A 202 -13.33 -34.74 -12.23
C GLU A 202 -14.49 -34.94 -13.22
N VAL A 203 -14.98 -33.86 -13.86
CA VAL A 203 -16.19 -33.88 -14.66
C VAL A 203 -15.95 -33.73 -16.16
N ALA A 204 -15.05 -32.83 -16.53
CA ALA A 204 -14.82 -32.47 -17.92
C ALA A 204 -14.31 -33.64 -18.77
N SER A 205 -14.84 -33.79 -19.99
CA SER A 205 -14.33 -34.70 -20.98
C SER A 205 -12.93 -34.26 -21.48
N GLU A 206 -12.16 -35.20 -22.04
CA GLU A 206 -10.84 -34.88 -22.58
C GLU A 206 -10.87 -33.77 -23.65
N LYS A 207 -11.95 -33.71 -24.45
CA LYS A 207 -12.13 -32.65 -25.44
C LYS A 207 -12.29 -31.29 -24.78
N MET A 208 -13.12 -31.21 -23.73
CA MET A 208 -13.32 -29.97 -22.99
C MET A 208 -12.05 -29.52 -22.25
N ARG A 209 -11.31 -30.43 -21.65
CA ARG A 209 -10.00 -30.13 -21.01
C ARG A 209 -9.00 -29.54 -22.02
N LYS A 210 -8.93 -30.12 -23.24
CA LYS A 210 -8.05 -29.63 -24.31
C LYS A 210 -8.40 -28.22 -24.79
N ILE A 211 -9.67 -27.79 -24.64
CA ILE A 211 -10.10 -26.44 -24.99
C ILE A 211 -9.92 -25.49 -23.81
N LEU A 212 -10.38 -25.85 -22.63
CA LEU A 212 -10.40 -24.94 -21.47
C LEU A 212 -9.00 -24.70 -20.90
N LYS A 213 -8.12 -25.72 -20.87
CA LYS A 213 -6.78 -25.56 -20.32
C LYS A 213 -5.97 -24.45 -21.01
N PRO A 214 -5.83 -24.41 -22.35
CA PRO A 214 -5.16 -23.30 -23.03
C PRO A 214 -5.81 -21.94 -22.76
N VAL A 215 -7.15 -21.86 -22.66
CA VAL A 215 -7.84 -20.59 -22.35
C VAL A 215 -7.45 -20.09 -20.97
N ILE A 216 -7.41 -20.96 -19.94
CA ILE A 216 -7.00 -20.60 -18.59
C ILE A 216 -5.51 -20.18 -18.57
N GLU A 217 -4.65 -20.90 -19.32
CA GLU A 217 -3.22 -20.57 -19.43
C GLU A 217 -3.01 -19.22 -20.15
N LEU A 218 -3.78 -18.92 -21.18
CA LEU A 218 -3.75 -17.63 -21.87
C LEU A 218 -4.12 -16.48 -20.92
N LEU A 219 -5.15 -16.64 -20.10
CA LEU A 219 -5.51 -15.62 -19.07
C LEU A 219 -4.33 -15.32 -18.14
N ASN A 220 -3.54 -16.34 -17.77
CA ASN A 220 -2.37 -16.13 -16.92
C ASN A 220 -1.23 -15.35 -17.62
N GLY A 221 -1.21 -15.36 -18.96
CA GLY A 221 -0.23 -14.64 -19.76
C GLY A 221 -0.59 -13.18 -20.08
N ILE A 222 -1.81 -12.74 -19.76
CA ILE A 222 -2.24 -11.35 -20.02
C ILE A 222 -1.52 -10.41 -19.04
N PRO A 223 -0.87 -9.32 -19.52
CA PRO A 223 -0.27 -8.30 -18.65
C PRO A 223 -1.29 -7.63 -17.74
N SER A 224 -0.92 -7.31 -16.50
CA SER A 224 -1.82 -6.70 -15.51
C SER A 224 -2.41 -5.37 -15.96
N VAL A 225 -1.64 -4.57 -16.71
CA VAL A 225 -2.11 -3.31 -17.29
C VAL A 225 -3.34 -3.51 -18.20
N VAL A 226 -3.39 -4.62 -18.95
CA VAL A 226 -4.55 -4.93 -19.82
C VAL A 226 -5.78 -5.25 -18.99
N TYR A 227 -5.63 -5.98 -17.89
CA TYR A 227 -6.72 -6.20 -16.93
C TYR A 227 -7.20 -4.90 -16.29
N GLY A 228 -6.27 -4.01 -15.92
CA GLY A 228 -6.60 -2.69 -15.38
C GLY A 228 -7.36 -1.84 -16.39
N PHE A 229 -6.90 -1.81 -17.64
CA PHE A 229 -7.58 -1.11 -18.72
C PHE A 229 -8.98 -1.67 -18.99
N PHE A 230 -9.13 -2.99 -19.06
CA PHE A 230 -10.45 -3.64 -19.17
C PHE A 230 -11.33 -3.28 -17.96
N GLY A 231 -10.77 -3.30 -16.77
CA GLY A 231 -11.47 -2.90 -15.55
C GLY A 231 -12.00 -1.48 -15.62
N LEU A 232 -11.14 -0.54 -16.04
CA LEU A 232 -11.49 0.87 -16.14
C LEU A 232 -12.57 1.14 -17.20
N ILE A 233 -12.51 0.48 -18.36
CA ILE A 233 -13.42 0.76 -19.47
C ILE A 233 -14.74 -0.05 -19.37
N VAL A 234 -14.72 -1.22 -18.74
CA VAL A 234 -15.89 -2.12 -18.70
C VAL A 234 -16.47 -2.28 -17.29
N ILE A 235 -15.61 -2.64 -16.31
CA ILE A 235 -16.08 -2.95 -14.95
C ILE A 235 -16.49 -1.69 -14.19
N VAL A 236 -15.69 -0.63 -14.26
CA VAL A 236 -15.96 0.63 -13.56
C VAL A 236 -17.29 1.25 -14.01
N PRO A 237 -17.57 1.47 -15.32
CA PRO A 237 -18.87 2.00 -15.74
C PRO A 237 -20.03 1.07 -15.41
N LEU A 238 -19.84 -0.26 -15.53
CA LEU A 238 -20.88 -1.23 -15.18
C LEU A 238 -21.26 -1.11 -13.69
N LEU A 239 -20.29 -0.99 -12.80
CA LEU A 239 -20.56 -0.83 -11.37
C LEU A 239 -21.20 0.51 -11.05
N GLN A 240 -20.75 1.58 -11.73
CA GLN A 240 -21.34 2.90 -11.59
C GLN A 240 -22.83 2.88 -11.93
N ASP A 241 -23.20 2.26 -13.05
CA ASP A 241 -24.58 2.16 -13.51
C ASP A 241 -25.42 1.26 -12.61
N VAL A 242 -24.90 0.08 -12.22
CA VAL A 242 -25.65 -0.91 -11.41
C VAL A 242 -25.91 -0.43 -9.99
N PHE A 243 -24.94 0.24 -9.37
CA PHE A 243 -25.03 0.69 -7.99
C PHE A 243 -25.40 2.18 -7.86
N GLY A 244 -25.53 2.92 -8.97
CA GLY A 244 -25.84 4.34 -8.98
C GLY A 244 -24.76 5.19 -8.28
N LEU A 245 -23.49 4.82 -8.43
CA LEU A 245 -22.39 5.47 -7.75
C LEU A 245 -22.02 6.80 -8.44
N PRO A 246 -21.61 7.83 -7.69
CA PRO A 246 -21.14 9.09 -8.28
C PRO A 246 -19.85 8.88 -9.09
N VAL A 247 -19.00 7.93 -8.66
CA VAL A 247 -17.75 7.51 -9.31
C VAL A 247 -17.70 5.99 -9.28
N GLY A 248 -17.32 5.36 -10.38
CA GLY A 248 -17.30 3.89 -10.48
C GLY A 248 -16.01 3.24 -10.02
N GLU A 249 -14.90 4.02 -9.96
CA GLU A 249 -13.62 3.56 -9.43
C GLU A 249 -13.75 3.33 -7.91
N SER A 250 -13.51 2.09 -7.50
CA SER A 250 -13.82 1.66 -6.14
C SER A 250 -13.03 0.41 -5.73
N GLY A 251 -13.03 0.12 -4.43
CA GLY A 251 -12.50 -1.14 -3.91
C GLY A 251 -13.16 -2.36 -4.52
N LEU A 252 -14.46 -2.27 -4.85
CA LEU A 252 -15.21 -3.35 -5.52
C LEU A 252 -14.70 -3.60 -6.94
N ALA A 253 -14.45 -2.54 -7.72
CA ALA A 253 -13.87 -2.66 -9.06
C ALA A 253 -12.50 -3.32 -9.00
N GLY A 254 -11.64 -2.87 -8.08
CA GLY A 254 -10.34 -3.49 -7.80
C GLY A 254 -10.46 -4.96 -7.42
N ALA A 255 -11.35 -5.31 -6.51
CA ALA A 255 -11.57 -6.68 -6.07
C ALA A 255 -12.03 -7.61 -7.20
N ILE A 256 -12.93 -7.17 -8.08
CA ILE A 256 -13.39 -7.96 -9.24
C ILE A 256 -12.25 -8.18 -10.24
N VAL A 257 -11.50 -7.13 -10.59
CA VAL A 257 -10.37 -7.25 -11.50
C VAL A 257 -9.30 -8.18 -10.94
N LEU A 258 -8.94 -8.03 -9.66
CA LEU A 258 -7.99 -8.93 -9.00
C LEU A 258 -8.51 -10.38 -8.92
N ALA A 259 -9.82 -10.56 -8.68
CA ALA A 259 -10.42 -11.89 -8.68
C ALA A 259 -10.23 -12.59 -10.03
N ILE A 260 -10.52 -11.89 -11.14
CA ILE A 260 -10.30 -12.42 -12.49
C ILE A 260 -8.83 -12.80 -12.72
N MET A 261 -7.91 -11.99 -12.25
CA MET A 261 -6.47 -12.24 -12.37
C MET A 261 -5.97 -13.40 -11.50
N ALA A 262 -6.58 -13.63 -10.33
CA ALA A 262 -6.23 -14.74 -9.43
C ALA A 262 -6.81 -16.09 -9.89
N LEU A 263 -7.92 -16.09 -10.64
CA LEU A 263 -8.61 -17.30 -11.10
C LEU A 263 -7.68 -18.31 -11.77
N PRO A 264 -6.86 -17.98 -12.77
CA PRO A 264 -6.02 -18.97 -13.46
C PRO A 264 -5.07 -19.71 -12.52
N THR A 265 -4.47 -18.99 -11.57
CA THR A 265 -3.57 -19.57 -10.58
C THR A 265 -4.30 -20.52 -9.64
N ILE A 266 -5.44 -20.09 -9.09
CA ILE A 266 -6.27 -20.90 -8.19
C ILE A 266 -6.76 -22.15 -8.92
N ILE A 267 -7.24 -22.02 -10.16
CA ILE A 267 -7.76 -23.13 -10.96
C ILE A 267 -6.66 -24.14 -11.23
N THR A 268 -5.53 -23.71 -11.78
CA THR A 268 -4.46 -24.61 -12.24
C THR A 268 -3.86 -25.40 -11.07
N VAL A 269 -3.49 -24.70 -9.99
CA VAL A 269 -2.85 -25.37 -8.84
C VAL A 269 -3.83 -26.27 -8.09
N SER A 270 -5.11 -25.86 -7.94
CA SER A 270 -6.13 -26.71 -7.33
C SER A 270 -6.46 -27.93 -8.19
N GLN A 271 -6.55 -27.77 -9.52
CA GLN A 271 -6.75 -28.88 -10.46
C GLN A 271 -5.61 -29.89 -10.39
N ASP A 272 -4.36 -29.45 -10.41
CA ASP A 272 -3.19 -30.34 -10.32
C ASP A 272 -3.18 -31.08 -8.98
N ALA A 273 -3.52 -30.43 -7.88
CA ALA A 273 -3.66 -31.08 -6.57
C ALA A 273 -4.73 -32.16 -6.58
N MET A 274 -5.87 -31.94 -7.22
CA MET A 274 -6.95 -32.93 -7.33
C MET A 274 -6.54 -34.10 -8.25
N LEU A 275 -5.87 -33.83 -9.36
CA LEU A 275 -5.38 -34.85 -10.28
C LEU A 275 -4.36 -35.79 -9.63
N ASN A 276 -3.61 -35.32 -8.64
CA ASN A 276 -2.65 -36.13 -7.88
C ASN A 276 -3.31 -37.14 -6.93
N CYS A 277 -4.63 -37.08 -6.70
CA CYS A 277 -5.34 -38.11 -5.94
C CYS A 277 -5.27 -39.46 -6.67
N PRO A 278 -4.77 -40.55 -6.01
CA PRO A 278 -4.58 -41.85 -6.65
C PRO A 278 -5.91 -42.41 -7.20
N ARG A 279 -5.83 -43.01 -8.41
CA ARG A 279 -7.00 -43.66 -9.04
C ARG A 279 -7.59 -44.75 -8.18
N SER A 280 -6.74 -45.53 -7.47
CA SER A 280 -7.14 -46.59 -6.56
C SER A 280 -8.08 -46.10 -5.44
N GLN A 281 -7.88 -44.88 -4.90
CA GLN A 281 -8.76 -44.31 -3.89
C GLN A 281 -10.13 -43.95 -4.46
N ARG A 282 -10.16 -43.42 -5.70
CA ARG A 282 -11.42 -43.12 -6.40
C ARG A 282 -12.22 -44.36 -6.72
N GLU A 283 -11.54 -45.38 -7.26
CA GLU A 283 -12.14 -46.67 -7.62
C GLU A 283 -12.65 -47.43 -6.38
N ALA A 284 -11.89 -47.39 -5.28
CA ALA A 284 -12.33 -47.99 -4.02
C ALA A 284 -13.62 -47.32 -3.48
N SER A 285 -13.70 -46.00 -3.55
CA SER A 285 -14.92 -45.24 -3.16
C SER A 285 -16.12 -45.66 -4.00
N LEU A 286 -15.96 -45.72 -5.32
CA LEU A 286 -17.02 -46.13 -6.25
C LEU A 286 -17.42 -47.60 -6.03
N ALA A 287 -16.47 -48.50 -5.75
CA ALA A 287 -16.75 -49.91 -5.45
C ALA A 287 -17.55 -50.12 -4.17
N LEU A 288 -17.44 -49.18 -3.20
CA LEU A 288 -18.27 -49.15 -1.99
C LEU A 288 -19.67 -48.56 -2.23
N GLY A 289 -20.01 -48.25 -3.48
CA GLY A 289 -21.34 -47.74 -3.85
C GLY A 289 -21.49 -46.20 -3.73
N ALA A 290 -20.39 -45.47 -3.52
CA ALA A 290 -20.46 -44.00 -3.51
C ALA A 290 -20.74 -43.46 -4.92
N SER A 291 -21.55 -42.41 -5.01
CA SER A 291 -21.71 -41.67 -6.27
C SER A 291 -20.46 -40.90 -6.64
N ARG A 292 -20.29 -40.50 -7.92
CA ARG A 292 -19.19 -39.64 -8.37
C ARG A 292 -19.06 -38.39 -7.51
N TRP A 293 -20.16 -37.73 -7.18
CA TRP A 293 -20.19 -36.53 -6.37
C TRP A 293 -19.72 -36.79 -4.93
N GLN A 294 -20.15 -37.93 -4.35
CA GLN A 294 -19.67 -38.35 -3.03
C GLN A 294 -18.17 -38.65 -3.03
N THR A 295 -17.64 -39.26 -4.09
CA THR A 295 -16.21 -39.52 -4.23
C THR A 295 -15.41 -38.21 -4.33
N ILE A 296 -15.89 -37.22 -5.12
CA ILE A 296 -15.24 -35.90 -5.23
C ILE A 296 -15.15 -35.25 -3.84
N TYR A 297 -16.25 -35.12 -3.16
CA TYR A 297 -16.32 -34.31 -1.94
C TYR A 297 -15.81 -35.04 -0.69
N LYS A 298 -15.87 -36.41 -0.63
CA LYS A 298 -15.41 -37.19 0.54
C LYS A 298 -14.01 -37.78 0.38
N VAL A 299 -13.47 -37.89 -0.84
CA VAL A 299 -12.18 -38.52 -1.10
C VAL A 299 -11.21 -37.54 -1.78
N VAL A 300 -11.58 -37.02 -2.96
CA VAL A 300 -10.66 -36.18 -3.76
C VAL A 300 -10.40 -34.85 -3.08
N MET A 301 -11.39 -34.12 -2.66
CA MET A 301 -11.21 -32.81 -2.02
C MET A 301 -10.42 -32.90 -0.69
N PRO A 302 -10.74 -33.79 0.25
CA PRO A 302 -9.96 -33.95 1.47
C PRO A 302 -8.50 -34.35 1.21
N TYR A 303 -8.27 -35.24 0.22
CA TYR A 303 -6.92 -35.60 -0.19
C TYR A 303 -6.13 -34.40 -0.72
N SER A 304 -6.78 -33.53 -1.48
CA SER A 304 -6.17 -32.40 -2.17
C SER A 304 -6.16 -31.11 -1.35
N ILE A 305 -6.63 -31.12 -0.10
CA ILE A 305 -6.83 -29.91 0.72
C ILE A 305 -5.53 -29.10 0.87
N SER A 306 -4.38 -29.75 1.03
CA SER A 306 -3.10 -29.07 1.15
C SER A 306 -2.69 -28.33 -0.12
N GLY A 307 -2.95 -28.94 -1.30
CA GLY A 307 -2.68 -28.31 -2.58
C GLY A 307 -3.67 -27.19 -2.89
N ILE A 308 -4.95 -27.36 -2.55
CA ILE A 308 -5.97 -26.31 -2.65
C ILE A 308 -5.59 -25.12 -1.75
N THR A 309 -5.16 -25.37 -0.53
CA THR A 309 -4.67 -24.30 0.36
C THR A 309 -3.47 -23.58 -0.25
N SER A 310 -2.51 -24.31 -0.83
CA SER A 310 -1.37 -23.70 -1.54
C SER A 310 -1.83 -22.84 -2.73
N ALA A 311 -2.86 -23.26 -3.47
CA ALA A 311 -3.43 -22.47 -4.57
C ALA A 311 -4.02 -21.14 -4.07
N ILE A 312 -4.70 -21.17 -2.93
CA ILE A 312 -5.27 -19.96 -2.29
C ILE A 312 -4.14 -19.02 -1.87
N VAL A 313 -3.08 -19.52 -1.25
CA VAL A 313 -1.91 -18.71 -0.86
C VAL A 313 -1.27 -18.01 -2.04
N LEU A 314 -1.04 -18.76 -3.13
CA LEU A 314 -0.47 -18.20 -4.34
C LEU A 314 -1.39 -17.13 -4.95
N GLY A 315 -2.70 -17.35 -4.90
CA GLY A 315 -3.69 -16.35 -5.30
C GLY A 315 -3.65 -15.09 -4.43
N ILE A 316 -3.57 -15.24 -3.10
CA ILE A 316 -3.42 -14.12 -2.16
C ILE A 316 -2.11 -13.36 -2.44
N GLY A 317 -0.99 -14.08 -2.53
CA GLY A 317 0.32 -13.45 -2.78
C GLY A 317 0.33 -12.62 -4.07
N ARG A 318 -0.31 -13.13 -5.13
CA ARG A 318 -0.47 -12.38 -6.39
C ARG A 318 -1.34 -11.15 -6.22
N ALA A 319 -2.48 -11.25 -5.53
CA ALA A 319 -3.40 -10.14 -5.31
C ALA A 319 -2.79 -9.04 -4.42
N PHE A 320 -2.04 -9.41 -3.38
CA PHE A 320 -1.35 -8.45 -2.50
C PHE A 320 -0.28 -7.63 -3.22
N GLY A 321 0.42 -8.23 -4.16
CA GLY A 321 1.49 -7.58 -4.92
C GLY A 321 1.01 -6.83 -6.16
N GLU A 322 -0.29 -6.88 -6.49
CA GLU A 322 -0.77 -6.26 -7.71
C GLU A 322 -0.77 -4.73 -7.62
N THR A 323 -0.21 -4.13 -8.63
CA THR A 323 0.08 -2.70 -8.66
C THR A 323 -0.74 -1.98 -9.72
N MET A 324 -0.51 -2.34 -11.00
CA MET A 324 -1.00 -1.52 -12.13
C MET A 324 -2.50 -1.67 -12.35
N ALA A 325 -3.04 -2.89 -12.23
CA ALA A 325 -4.47 -3.10 -12.42
C ALA A 325 -5.27 -2.36 -11.34
N VAL A 326 -4.82 -2.45 -10.07
CA VAL A 326 -5.46 -1.78 -8.94
C VAL A 326 -5.36 -0.27 -9.07
N LEU A 327 -4.17 0.27 -9.39
CA LEU A 327 -3.94 1.69 -9.60
C LEU A 327 -4.96 2.31 -10.58
N MET A 328 -5.36 1.57 -11.61
CA MET A 328 -6.27 2.06 -12.66
C MET A 328 -7.74 2.06 -12.25
N VAL A 329 -8.17 1.22 -11.29
CA VAL A 329 -9.61 0.96 -11.09
C VAL A 329 -10.13 1.29 -9.69
N THR A 330 -9.25 1.65 -8.73
CA THR A 330 -9.66 1.88 -7.33
C THR A 330 -9.86 3.34 -6.94
N GLY A 331 -9.64 4.28 -7.87
CA GLY A 331 -9.82 5.71 -7.62
C GLY A 331 -8.71 6.39 -6.82
N ASN A 332 -7.68 5.64 -6.38
CA ASN A 332 -6.45 6.15 -5.74
C ASN A 332 -6.63 7.12 -4.57
N ALA A 333 -7.73 7.05 -3.82
CA ALA A 333 -7.94 7.88 -2.66
C ALA A 333 -7.24 7.28 -1.42
N ALA A 334 -6.34 8.04 -0.81
CA ALA A 334 -5.62 7.62 0.40
C ALA A 334 -6.47 7.87 1.66
N VAL A 335 -7.68 7.30 1.69
CA VAL A 335 -8.65 7.41 2.78
C VAL A 335 -8.98 6.03 3.34
N ILE A 336 -9.47 5.98 4.57
CA ILE A 336 -9.95 4.73 5.17
C ILE A 336 -11.27 4.36 4.51
N PRO A 337 -11.36 3.23 3.78
CA PRO A 337 -12.59 2.81 3.13
C PRO A 337 -13.62 2.37 4.19
N LEU A 338 -14.82 2.93 4.15
CA LEU A 338 -15.95 2.53 5.00
C LEU A 338 -16.85 1.53 4.30
N SER A 339 -16.86 1.54 2.97
CA SER A 339 -17.59 0.62 2.12
C SER A 339 -16.70 0.01 1.04
N ILE A 340 -17.08 -1.17 0.51
CA ILE A 340 -16.38 -1.77 -0.63
C ILE A 340 -16.54 -0.94 -1.92
N THR A 341 -17.54 -0.08 -1.98
CA THR A 341 -17.80 0.82 -3.10
C THR A 341 -17.05 2.14 -2.99
N ASP A 342 -16.35 2.38 -1.88
CA ASP A 342 -15.53 3.59 -1.74
C ASP A 342 -14.25 3.48 -2.57
N PRO A 343 -13.75 4.60 -3.09
CA PRO A 343 -12.42 4.66 -3.65
C PRO A 343 -11.38 4.42 -2.56
N LEU A 344 -10.29 3.79 -2.91
CA LEU A 344 -9.21 3.48 -1.99
C LEU A 344 -7.86 3.42 -2.69
N ARG A 345 -6.80 3.39 -1.90
CA ARG A 345 -5.44 3.25 -2.40
C ARG A 345 -4.74 2.09 -1.71
N THR A 346 -3.92 1.34 -2.47
CA THR A 346 -3.14 0.22 -1.94
C THR A 346 -1.67 0.58 -1.80
N ILE A 347 -0.93 -0.13 -0.94
CA ILE A 347 0.51 0.07 -0.76
C ILE A 347 1.28 -0.05 -2.08
N PRO A 348 1.13 -1.14 -2.89
CA PRO A 348 1.86 -1.25 -4.15
C PRO A 348 1.53 -0.13 -5.13
N ALA A 349 0.25 0.28 -5.21
CA ALA A 349 -0.18 1.37 -6.07
C ALA A 349 0.44 2.71 -5.65
N THR A 350 0.51 3.00 -4.33
CA THR A 350 1.14 4.21 -3.80
C THR A 350 2.62 4.26 -4.16
N ILE A 351 3.37 3.17 -3.91
CA ILE A 351 4.80 3.10 -4.23
C ILE A 351 5.03 3.34 -5.73
N ALA A 352 4.24 2.69 -6.59
CA ALA A 352 4.40 2.83 -8.04
C ALA A 352 4.04 4.22 -8.57
N ALA A 353 3.03 4.86 -7.98
CA ALA A 353 2.60 6.19 -8.40
C ALA A 353 3.56 7.29 -7.96
N GLU A 354 4.11 7.20 -6.74
CA GLU A 354 4.79 8.32 -6.10
C GLU A 354 6.32 8.21 -6.09
N LEU A 355 6.89 6.99 -6.22
CA LEU A 355 8.34 6.80 -6.11
C LEU A 355 9.14 7.58 -7.16
N GLY A 356 8.60 7.75 -8.36
CA GLY A 356 9.25 8.49 -9.44
C GLY A 356 9.26 10.01 -9.24
N GLU A 357 8.40 10.53 -8.38
CA GLU A 357 8.24 11.95 -8.10
C GLU A 357 8.89 12.35 -6.77
N ALA A 358 9.12 11.39 -5.89
CA ALA A 358 9.70 11.64 -4.58
C ALA A 358 11.21 11.93 -4.67
N PRO A 359 11.70 13.07 -4.11
CA PRO A 359 13.12 13.37 -4.08
C PRO A 359 13.93 12.31 -3.32
N ALA A 360 14.99 11.79 -3.94
CA ALA A 360 15.82 10.75 -3.35
C ALA A 360 16.41 11.19 -1.99
N GLY A 361 16.28 10.34 -0.97
CA GLY A 361 16.76 10.60 0.39
C GLY A 361 15.86 11.51 1.22
N GLY A 362 14.79 12.08 0.65
CA GLY A 362 13.81 12.88 1.38
C GLY A 362 12.80 12.03 2.18
N PRO A 363 12.03 12.66 3.09
CA PRO A 363 11.09 11.93 3.94
C PRO A 363 10.00 11.20 3.14
N HIS A 364 9.51 11.79 2.04
CA HIS A 364 8.55 11.14 1.16
C HIS A 364 9.15 9.85 0.53
N TYR A 365 10.36 9.94 -0.02
CA TYR A 365 11.08 8.80 -0.59
C TYR A 365 11.25 7.67 0.44
N GLN A 366 11.75 8.02 1.63
CA GLN A 366 11.99 7.05 2.70
C GLN A 366 10.68 6.41 3.23
N SER A 367 9.59 7.17 3.27
CA SER A 367 8.27 6.63 3.65
C SER A 367 7.75 5.59 2.67
N LEU A 368 8.01 5.75 1.36
CA LEU A 368 7.66 4.75 0.34
C LEU A 368 8.48 3.46 0.50
N PHE A 369 9.77 3.55 0.86
CA PHE A 369 10.57 2.38 1.21
C PHE A 369 10.07 1.69 2.47
N LEU A 370 9.67 2.46 3.49
CA LEU A 370 9.09 1.91 4.71
C LEU A 370 7.73 1.21 4.43
N LEU A 371 6.91 1.75 3.52
CA LEU A 371 5.71 1.05 3.02
C LEU A 371 6.07 -0.30 2.37
N GLY A 372 7.16 -0.35 1.61
CA GLY A 372 7.70 -1.60 1.07
C GLY A 372 8.09 -2.62 2.15
N VAL A 373 8.70 -2.15 3.25
CA VAL A 373 8.99 -2.99 4.43
C VAL A 373 7.70 -3.52 5.06
N VAL A 374 6.69 -2.68 5.23
CA VAL A 374 5.39 -3.09 5.78
C VAL A 374 4.73 -4.14 4.89
N LEU A 375 4.72 -3.94 3.57
CA LEU A 375 4.19 -4.90 2.61
C LEU A 375 4.94 -6.24 2.68
N PHE A 376 6.27 -6.22 2.82
CA PHE A 376 7.09 -7.40 3.00
C PHE A 376 6.68 -8.18 4.26
N PHE A 377 6.50 -7.52 5.39
CA PHE A 377 6.06 -8.18 6.63
C PHE A 377 4.64 -8.74 6.52
N ILE A 378 3.70 -8.00 5.94
CA ILE A 378 2.33 -8.47 5.74
C ILE A 378 2.33 -9.75 4.89
N THR A 379 3.05 -9.75 3.76
CA THR A 379 3.15 -10.93 2.89
C THR A 379 3.85 -12.10 3.58
N LEU A 380 4.90 -11.85 4.35
CA LEU A 380 5.59 -12.88 5.14
C LEU A 380 4.65 -13.53 6.16
N ILE A 381 3.90 -12.73 6.91
CA ILE A 381 2.94 -13.22 7.93
C ILE A 381 1.84 -14.05 7.26
N ILE A 382 1.27 -13.58 6.15
CA ILE A 382 0.22 -14.30 5.43
C ILE A 382 0.75 -15.64 4.92
N ASN A 383 1.88 -15.65 4.22
CA ASN A 383 2.48 -16.87 3.67
C ASN A 383 2.82 -17.88 4.76
N SER A 384 3.46 -17.42 5.85
CA SER A 384 3.79 -18.28 7.00
C SER A 384 2.55 -18.84 7.70
N SER A 385 1.50 -18.03 7.85
CA SER A 385 0.23 -18.46 8.49
C SER A 385 -0.46 -19.55 7.66
N VAL A 386 -0.48 -19.40 6.35
CA VAL A 386 -1.10 -20.40 5.47
C VAL A 386 -0.26 -21.68 5.39
N GLU A 387 1.07 -21.58 5.36
CA GLU A 387 1.95 -22.73 5.41
C GLU A 387 1.77 -23.53 6.71
N TYR A 388 1.66 -22.84 7.84
CA TYR A 388 1.36 -23.44 9.12
C TYR A 388 0.01 -24.21 9.13
N ILE A 389 -1.05 -23.58 8.60
CA ILE A 389 -2.38 -24.21 8.48
C ILE A 389 -2.32 -25.44 7.56
N SER A 390 -1.63 -25.33 6.41
CA SER A 390 -1.46 -26.43 5.47
C SER A 390 -0.69 -27.62 6.08
N ALA A 391 0.35 -27.35 6.86
CA ALA A 391 1.12 -28.38 7.55
C ALA A 391 0.30 -29.11 8.63
N LYS A 392 -0.57 -28.39 9.35
CA LYS A 392 -1.44 -28.98 10.37
C LYS A 392 -2.51 -29.90 9.77
N ASN A 393 -3.01 -29.60 8.59
CA ASN A 393 -4.01 -30.41 7.91
C ASN A 393 -3.44 -31.67 7.19
N LYS A 394 -2.11 -31.83 7.17
CA LYS A 394 -1.44 -33.05 6.69
C LYS A 394 -1.31 -34.15 7.75
N LYS A 395 -1.58 -33.85 9.01
CA LYS A 395 -1.65 -34.81 10.11
C LYS A 395 -3.08 -35.29 10.33
#